data_ca58b8ea4f68a43a680605cd0315a127
#
_entry.id   ca58b8ea4f68a43a680605cd0315a127
#
_cell.length_a   1.000
_cell.length_b   1.000
_cell.length_c   1.000
_cell.angle_alpha   90.00
_cell.angle_beta   90.00
_cell.angle_gamma   90.00
#
_symmetry.space_group_name_H-M   'P 1'
#
loop_
_entity.id
_entity.type
_entity.pdbx_description
1 polymer ?
#
loop_
_entity_poly.entity_id
_entity_poly.type
_entity_poly.pdbx_seq_one_letter_code
_entity_poly.pdbx_strand_id
1 'polypeptide(L)'
;MKIRPVILCGGAGTRLWPDKKKHQAKQFIDFGGWSLIQKTLERVNKPIFDFPIISTNLKYLKHVKLALKKSKIKKFKIVLEPAKKNTAPAILASALIKDIPLEQPLMFFAADHLIDRSNILNKSLLKNKPNLDNQNLFIFGIKPTNPSSEYGYFLTKKIKSINKVTKFIEKPKLSKAKEVIKKKGYWNSGMFYLRKDSIINNFKKYQNKTYKSCVEAIKKGKYKNNTYYLNKRAFEKSIEKSFDYAILEKTNKINAIKLDIPWSDLGSWKEILKIYDKNKRKHFKKKNIFYRPWGSYLNLFEGKEFLIKELSVKPKGLSLIHISEPTRQIR
;
A
#
# COMPACT_ATOMS: atom_id res chain seq x y z
N MET A 1 1.34 -25.61 4.36
CA MET A 1 0.52 -24.50 4.84
C MET A 1 0.43 -23.43 3.75
N LYS A 2 -0.78 -22.89 3.44
CA LYS A 2 -0.98 -21.79 2.47
C LYS A 2 -0.50 -20.46 3.05
N ILE A 3 -0.22 -19.49 2.17
CA ILE A 3 0.17 -18.14 2.58
C ILE A 3 -1.09 -17.36 2.97
N ARG A 4 -1.10 -16.71 4.13
CA ARG A 4 -2.21 -15.86 4.57
C ARG A 4 -1.99 -14.42 4.09
N PRO A 5 -2.80 -13.92 3.16
CA PRO A 5 -2.68 -12.53 2.74
C PRO A 5 -3.33 -11.59 3.76
N VAL A 6 -2.66 -10.50 4.06
CA VAL A 6 -3.15 -9.40 4.89
C VAL A 6 -3.15 -8.13 4.06
N ILE A 7 -4.32 -7.51 3.91
CA ILE A 7 -4.50 -6.31 3.10
C ILE A 7 -4.65 -5.11 4.05
N LEU A 8 -3.69 -4.20 4.02
CA LEU A 8 -3.69 -2.97 4.82
C LEU A 8 -4.54 -1.92 4.09
N CYS A 9 -5.72 -1.62 4.62
CA CYS A 9 -6.74 -0.78 3.99
C CYS A 9 -7.18 0.39 4.90
N GLY A 10 -6.22 1.00 5.62
CA GLY A 10 -6.47 2.11 6.55
C GLY A 10 -6.10 3.50 5.99
N GLY A 11 -5.36 3.56 4.90
CA GLY A 11 -4.87 4.81 4.30
C GLY A 11 -5.98 5.69 3.73
N ALA A 12 -5.88 7.01 3.95
CA ALA A 12 -6.86 7.97 3.44
C ALA A 12 -6.57 8.45 2.01
N GLY A 13 -5.34 8.26 1.50
CA GLY A 13 -4.95 8.68 0.14
C GLY A 13 -4.99 10.20 -0.08
N THR A 14 -4.77 11.00 0.96
CA THR A 14 -4.95 12.46 0.97
C THR A 14 -4.08 13.22 -0.02
N ARG A 15 -2.97 12.63 -0.48
CA ARG A 15 -2.06 13.27 -1.45
C ARG A 15 -2.70 13.53 -2.83
N LEU A 16 -3.75 12.80 -3.17
CA LEU A 16 -4.44 12.95 -4.45
C LEU A 16 -5.47 14.08 -4.48
N TRP A 17 -5.84 14.63 -3.33
CA TRP A 17 -6.95 15.55 -3.22
C TRP A 17 -6.50 16.91 -2.74
N PRO A 18 -6.79 18.00 -3.49
CA PRO A 18 -6.48 19.36 -3.04
C PRO A 18 -7.29 19.74 -1.79
N ASP A 19 -8.55 19.32 -1.69
CA ASP A 19 -9.39 19.51 -0.51
C ASP A 19 -9.43 18.24 0.34
N LYS A 20 -8.98 18.36 1.60
CA LYS A 20 -8.94 17.23 2.56
C LYS A 20 -10.30 16.89 3.17
N LYS A 21 -11.33 17.72 3.00
CA LYS A 21 -12.64 17.54 3.66
C LYS A 21 -13.57 16.58 2.92
N LYS A 22 -13.51 16.54 1.58
CA LYS A 22 -14.40 15.72 0.74
C LYS A 22 -13.56 14.84 -0.19
N HIS A 23 -12.98 13.77 0.30
CA HIS A 23 -12.21 12.87 -0.57
C HIS A 23 -12.59 11.41 -0.35
N GLN A 24 -12.67 10.67 -1.43
CA GLN A 24 -12.75 9.23 -1.42
C GLN A 24 -11.34 8.65 -1.24
N ALA A 25 -11.17 7.68 -0.35
CA ALA A 25 -9.87 7.04 -0.19
C ALA A 25 -9.47 6.33 -1.47
N LYS A 26 -8.21 6.50 -1.88
CA LYS A 26 -7.65 6.08 -3.17
C LYS A 26 -7.99 4.64 -3.56
N GLN A 27 -7.94 3.71 -2.61
CA GLN A 27 -8.20 2.29 -2.83
C GLN A 27 -9.64 1.99 -3.26
N PHE A 28 -10.58 2.91 -3.06
CA PHE A 28 -12.00 2.75 -3.41
C PHE A 28 -12.43 3.56 -4.63
N ILE A 29 -11.53 4.36 -5.23
CA ILE A 29 -11.82 5.08 -6.47
C ILE A 29 -12.20 4.07 -7.55
N ASP A 30 -13.30 4.34 -8.25
CA ASP A 30 -13.72 3.54 -9.39
C ASP A 30 -12.96 3.99 -10.65
N PHE A 31 -12.15 3.11 -11.21
CA PHE A 31 -11.36 3.33 -12.42
C PHE A 31 -12.07 2.76 -13.67
N GLY A 32 -13.39 2.92 -13.76
CA GLY A 32 -14.18 2.38 -14.88
C GLY A 32 -14.56 0.92 -14.66
N GLY A 33 -15.21 0.64 -13.54
CA GLY A 33 -15.75 -0.68 -13.18
C GLY A 33 -14.85 -1.49 -12.24
N TRP A 34 -13.68 -0.97 -11.84
CA TRP A 34 -12.78 -1.62 -10.89
C TRP A 34 -12.10 -0.63 -9.94
N SER A 35 -11.62 -1.11 -8.81
CA SER A 35 -10.87 -0.31 -7.84
C SER A 35 -9.58 -1.03 -7.41
N LEU A 36 -8.64 -0.29 -6.81
CA LEU A 36 -7.35 -0.86 -6.38
C LEU A 36 -7.51 -1.99 -5.35
N ILE A 37 -8.46 -1.83 -4.43
CA ILE A 37 -8.75 -2.90 -3.48
C ILE A 37 -9.29 -4.16 -4.18
N GLN A 38 -10.14 -4.01 -5.22
CA GLN A 38 -10.62 -5.15 -6.00
C GLN A 38 -9.45 -5.87 -6.71
N LYS A 39 -8.53 -5.13 -7.33
CA LYS A 39 -7.32 -5.70 -7.93
C LYS A 39 -6.44 -6.42 -6.91
N THR A 40 -6.35 -5.90 -5.70
CA THR A 40 -5.62 -6.55 -4.61
C THR A 40 -6.34 -7.82 -4.13
N LEU A 41 -7.67 -7.79 -4.01
CA LEU A 41 -8.48 -8.97 -3.66
C LEU A 41 -8.41 -10.05 -4.74
N GLU A 42 -8.49 -9.69 -6.03
CA GLU A 42 -8.30 -10.62 -7.16
C GLU A 42 -6.91 -11.29 -7.14
N ARG A 43 -5.86 -10.52 -6.82
CA ARG A 43 -4.47 -11.00 -6.71
C ARG A 43 -4.33 -12.08 -5.64
N VAL A 44 -4.99 -11.93 -4.51
CA VAL A 44 -4.91 -12.87 -3.39
C VAL A 44 -5.95 -14.00 -3.45
N ASN A 45 -6.90 -13.94 -4.38
CA ASN A 45 -7.86 -15.02 -4.62
C ASN A 45 -7.26 -16.07 -5.57
N LYS A 46 -6.20 -16.74 -5.13
CA LYS A 46 -5.44 -17.76 -5.88
C LYS A 46 -5.11 -18.94 -4.97
N PRO A 47 -4.91 -20.16 -5.51
CA PRO A 47 -4.71 -21.37 -4.73
C PRO A 47 -3.55 -21.37 -3.73
N ILE A 48 -2.50 -20.55 -3.96
CA ILE A 48 -1.35 -20.42 -3.05
C ILE A 48 -1.71 -19.70 -1.76
N PHE A 49 -2.79 -18.89 -1.79
CA PHE A 49 -3.24 -18.12 -0.64
C PHE A 49 -4.36 -18.84 0.11
N ASP A 50 -4.42 -18.57 1.39
CA ASP A 50 -5.58 -18.81 2.25
C ASP A 50 -6.53 -17.59 2.19
N PHE A 51 -7.67 -17.63 2.89
CA PHE A 51 -8.58 -16.49 2.90
C PHE A 51 -7.91 -15.21 3.45
N PRO A 52 -8.24 -14.03 2.88
CA PRO A 52 -7.59 -12.78 3.25
C PRO A 52 -8.05 -12.24 4.61
N ILE A 53 -7.14 -11.51 5.26
CA ILE A 53 -7.43 -10.62 6.37
C ILE A 53 -7.35 -9.19 5.85
N ILE A 54 -8.34 -8.35 6.15
CA ILE A 54 -8.35 -6.94 5.78
C ILE A 54 -8.28 -6.09 7.05
N SER A 55 -7.17 -5.37 7.24
CA SER A 55 -7.03 -4.37 8.30
C SER A 55 -7.57 -3.04 7.80
N THR A 56 -8.57 -2.50 8.49
CA THR A 56 -9.25 -1.26 8.09
C THR A 56 -9.85 -0.54 9.29
N ASN A 57 -10.40 0.65 9.08
CA ASN A 57 -11.11 1.40 10.12
C ASN A 57 -12.63 1.44 9.86
N LEU A 58 -13.39 1.93 10.85
CA LEU A 58 -14.85 1.97 10.80
C LEU A 58 -15.38 2.76 9.58
N LYS A 59 -14.70 3.85 9.22
CA LYS A 59 -15.08 4.70 8.07
C LYS A 59 -15.13 3.91 6.76
N TYR A 60 -14.24 2.93 6.59
CA TYR A 60 -14.11 2.17 5.35
C TYR A 60 -14.76 0.79 5.38
N LEU A 61 -15.35 0.37 6.51
CA LEU A 61 -15.91 -0.98 6.67
C LEU A 61 -16.96 -1.32 5.60
N LYS A 62 -17.87 -0.38 5.30
CA LYS A 62 -18.91 -0.58 4.25
C LYS A 62 -18.28 -0.77 2.87
N HIS A 63 -17.28 0.03 2.52
CA HIS A 63 -16.57 -0.05 1.24
C HIS A 63 -15.78 -1.37 1.10
N VAL A 64 -15.12 -1.80 2.17
CA VAL A 64 -14.41 -3.10 2.21
C VAL A 64 -15.37 -4.25 2.00
N LYS A 65 -16.51 -4.28 2.70
CA LYS A 65 -17.55 -5.32 2.53
C LYS A 65 -18.09 -5.34 1.10
N LEU A 66 -18.34 -4.17 0.51
CA LEU A 66 -18.77 -4.07 -0.89
C LEU A 66 -17.71 -4.60 -1.86
N ALA A 67 -16.44 -4.26 -1.66
CA ALA A 67 -15.34 -4.76 -2.48
C ALA A 67 -15.20 -6.29 -2.39
N LEU A 68 -15.30 -6.87 -1.19
CA LEU A 68 -15.29 -8.31 -0.97
C LEU A 68 -16.45 -9.00 -1.71
N LYS A 69 -17.66 -8.43 -1.65
CA LYS A 69 -18.84 -8.93 -2.39
C LYS A 69 -18.63 -8.89 -3.90
N LYS A 70 -18.17 -7.75 -4.44
CA LYS A 70 -17.85 -7.58 -5.87
C LYS A 70 -16.76 -8.54 -6.36
N SER A 71 -15.75 -8.81 -5.52
CA SER A 71 -14.67 -9.77 -5.82
C SER A 71 -15.04 -11.23 -5.54
N LYS A 72 -16.30 -11.53 -5.18
CA LYS A 72 -16.83 -12.88 -4.88
C LYS A 72 -16.03 -13.64 -3.81
N ILE A 73 -15.42 -12.93 -2.85
CA ILE A 73 -14.67 -13.54 -1.74
C ILE A 73 -15.62 -13.87 -0.61
N LYS A 74 -15.87 -15.18 -0.40
CA LYS A 74 -16.81 -15.69 0.62
C LYS A 74 -16.17 -15.86 2.01
N LYS A 75 -14.89 -16.29 2.06
CA LYS A 75 -14.14 -16.49 3.31
C LYS A 75 -13.15 -15.34 3.50
N PHE A 76 -13.22 -14.63 4.61
CA PHE A 76 -12.34 -13.51 4.96
C PHE A 76 -12.42 -13.22 6.46
N LYS A 77 -11.47 -12.43 6.95
CA LYS A 77 -11.55 -11.77 8.27
C LYS A 77 -11.24 -10.29 8.13
N ILE A 78 -11.87 -9.48 8.97
CA ILE A 78 -11.61 -8.05 9.06
C ILE A 78 -11.04 -7.75 10.44
N VAL A 79 -9.98 -6.98 10.51
CA VAL A 79 -9.45 -6.36 11.74
C VAL A 79 -9.83 -4.89 11.69
N LEU A 80 -10.72 -4.48 12.58
CA LEU A 80 -11.26 -3.13 12.60
C LEU A 80 -10.50 -2.28 13.61
N GLU A 81 -9.65 -1.40 13.08
CA GLU A 81 -8.83 -0.45 13.84
C GLU A 81 -9.69 0.72 14.32
N PRO A 82 -9.78 0.98 15.64
CA PRO A 82 -10.60 2.07 16.17
C PRO A 82 -9.92 3.45 16.06
N ALA A 83 -8.61 3.48 15.76
CA ALA A 83 -7.82 4.70 15.62
C ALA A 83 -6.77 4.56 14.51
N LYS A 84 -6.36 5.68 13.90
CA LYS A 84 -5.27 5.70 12.92
C LYS A 84 -3.93 5.64 13.67
N LYS A 85 -3.19 4.55 13.50
CA LYS A 85 -1.90 4.31 14.18
C LYS A 85 -0.77 3.89 13.24
N ASN A 86 -0.96 4.13 11.92
CA ASN A 86 -0.02 3.75 10.87
C ASN A 86 0.14 2.22 10.73
N THR A 87 1.09 1.74 9.93
CA THR A 87 1.15 0.33 9.50
C THR A 87 1.66 -0.64 10.56
N ALA A 88 2.50 -0.23 11.51
CA ALA A 88 3.04 -1.15 12.51
C ALA A 88 1.96 -1.77 13.42
N PRO A 89 1.08 -1.01 14.09
CA PRO A 89 0.00 -1.59 14.88
C PRO A 89 -0.99 -2.40 14.04
N ALA A 90 -1.27 -1.99 12.79
CA ALA A 90 -2.16 -2.71 11.88
C ALA A 90 -1.62 -4.09 11.50
N ILE A 91 -0.31 -4.19 11.16
CA ILE A 91 0.40 -5.43 10.88
C ILE A 91 0.37 -6.35 12.10
N LEU A 92 0.72 -5.83 13.26
CA LEU A 92 0.76 -6.61 14.50
C LEU A 92 -0.63 -7.12 14.90
N ALA A 93 -1.64 -6.25 14.93
CA ALA A 93 -3.00 -6.65 15.29
C ALA A 93 -3.54 -7.72 14.33
N SER A 94 -3.26 -7.60 13.02
CA SER A 94 -3.63 -8.61 12.04
C SER A 94 -2.94 -9.95 12.26
N ALA A 95 -1.69 -9.94 12.71
CA ALA A 95 -0.95 -11.16 13.03
C ALA A 95 -1.42 -11.82 14.35
N LEU A 96 -1.91 -11.04 15.31
CA LEU A 96 -2.30 -11.51 16.64
C LEU A 96 -3.68 -12.20 16.68
N ILE A 97 -4.50 -12.17 15.62
CA ILE A 97 -5.79 -12.86 15.64
C ILE A 97 -5.61 -14.35 15.91
N LYS A 98 -6.56 -14.94 16.67
CA LYS A 98 -6.40 -16.26 17.29
C LYS A 98 -6.21 -17.41 16.29
N ASP A 99 -6.90 -17.36 15.17
CA ASP A 99 -6.97 -18.47 14.21
C ASP A 99 -5.77 -18.55 13.24
N ILE A 100 -4.66 -17.89 13.55
CA ILE A 100 -3.44 -17.95 12.76
C ILE A 100 -2.39 -18.74 13.54
N PRO A 101 -1.91 -19.90 13.05
CA PRO A 101 -0.79 -20.60 13.64
C PRO A 101 0.47 -19.74 13.72
N LEU A 102 1.35 -19.98 14.69
CA LEU A 102 2.59 -19.21 14.89
C LEU A 102 3.49 -19.25 13.65
N GLU A 103 3.57 -20.39 13.00
CA GLU A 103 4.41 -20.61 11.81
C GLU A 103 3.77 -20.14 10.50
N GLN A 104 2.53 -19.63 10.55
CA GLN A 104 1.80 -19.21 9.36
C GLN A 104 2.58 -18.14 8.60
N PRO A 105 2.90 -18.37 7.30
CA PRO A 105 3.42 -17.33 6.44
C PRO A 105 2.35 -16.26 6.18
N LEU A 106 2.66 -15.02 6.48
CA LEU A 106 1.80 -13.86 6.24
C LEU A 106 2.40 -13.00 5.13
N MET A 107 1.58 -12.62 4.16
CA MET A 107 1.96 -11.70 3.09
C MET A 107 1.13 -10.42 3.18
N PHE A 108 1.80 -9.31 3.45
CA PHE A 108 1.17 -8.00 3.61
C PHE A 108 1.18 -7.22 2.30
N PHE A 109 -0.01 -6.73 1.93
CA PHE A 109 -0.24 -5.88 0.76
C PHE A 109 -0.86 -4.55 1.17
N ALA A 110 -0.45 -3.46 0.56
CA ALA A 110 -1.23 -2.23 0.60
C ALA A 110 -2.45 -2.36 -0.33
N ALA A 111 -3.61 -1.88 0.12
CA ALA A 111 -4.87 -1.95 -0.66
C ALA A 111 -4.87 -1.01 -1.87
N ASP A 112 -3.96 -0.05 -1.91
CA ASP A 112 -3.93 1.08 -2.83
C ASP A 112 -2.74 1.06 -3.81
N HIS A 113 -1.96 -0.04 -3.84
CA HIS A 113 -0.89 -0.24 -4.81
C HIS A 113 -1.38 -1.00 -6.03
N LEU A 114 -0.91 -0.57 -7.20
CA LEU A 114 -1.05 -1.34 -8.42
C LEU A 114 0.15 -2.26 -8.61
N ILE A 115 -0.12 -3.54 -8.84
CA ILE A 115 0.88 -4.57 -9.05
C ILE A 115 0.41 -5.43 -10.23
N ASP A 116 1.16 -5.41 -11.30
CA ASP A 116 0.93 -6.29 -12.45
C ASP A 116 1.78 -7.56 -12.36
N ARG A 117 1.54 -8.51 -13.28
CA ARG A 117 2.28 -9.77 -13.37
C ARG A 117 2.29 -10.55 -12.05
N SER A 118 1.14 -10.72 -11.41
CA SER A 118 0.98 -11.41 -10.13
C SER A 118 1.52 -12.86 -10.12
N ASN A 119 1.64 -13.50 -11.28
CA ASN A 119 2.26 -14.82 -11.44
C ASN A 119 3.75 -14.82 -11.05
N ILE A 120 4.50 -13.75 -11.38
CA ILE A 120 5.92 -13.60 -11.01
C ILE A 120 6.02 -13.44 -9.48
N LEU A 121 5.15 -12.61 -8.89
CA LEU A 121 5.07 -12.46 -7.44
C LEU A 121 4.78 -13.80 -6.76
N ASN A 122 3.78 -14.55 -7.24
CA ASN A 122 3.39 -15.84 -6.67
C ASN A 122 4.52 -16.87 -6.74
N LYS A 123 5.23 -16.98 -7.89
CA LYS A 123 6.42 -17.82 -8.02
C LYS A 123 7.51 -17.44 -7.02
N SER A 124 7.74 -16.12 -6.86
CA SER A 124 8.73 -15.61 -5.91
C SER A 124 8.37 -15.91 -4.45
N LEU A 125 7.09 -15.83 -4.09
CA LEU A 125 6.61 -16.22 -2.76
C LEU A 125 6.84 -17.69 -2.47
N LEU A 126 6.47 -18.58 -3.39
CA LEU A 126 6.66 -20.02 -3.24
C LEU A 126 8.16 -20.39 -3.13
N LYS A 127 9.01 -19.81 -3.98
CA LYS A 127 10.46 -20.01 -3.95
C LYS A 127 11.10 -19.63 -2.61
N ASN A 128 10.63 -18.54 -2.01
CA ASN A 128 11.22 -18.01 -0.76
C ASN A 128 10.53 -18.51 0.51
N LYS A 129 9.42 -19.25 0.38
CA LYS A 129 8.68 -19.79 1.53
C LYS A 129 9.53 -20.69 2.45
N PRO A 130 10.39 -21.59 1.95
CA PRO A 130 11.25 -22.41 2.80
C PRO A 130 12.28 -21.61 3.62
N ASN A 131 12.59 -20.38 3.18
CA ASN A 131 13.55 -19.52 3.86
C ASN A 131 12.92 -18.64 4.96
N LEU A 132 11.60 -18.75 5.19
CA LEU A 132 10.93 -18.06 6.29
C LEU A 132 11.19 -18.78 7.61
N ASP A 133 11.63 -18.04 8.60
CA ASP A 133 11.84 -18.50 9.96
C ASP A 133 11.23 -17.55 10.99
N ASN A 134 11.45 -17.81 12.26
CA ASN A 134 10.94 -17.00 13.37
C ASN A 134 11.74 -15.72 13.65
N GLN A 135 12.74 -15.39 12.85
CA GLN A 135 13.61 -14.25 13.03
C GLN A 135 13.66 -13.34 11.80
N ASN A 136 13.78 -13.94 10.61
CA ASN A 136 13.95 -13.21 9.37
C ASN A 136 12.63 -12.66 8.84
N LEU A 137 12.73 -11.57 8.13
CA LEU A 137 11.61 -11.00 7.39
C LEU A 137 12.05 -10.68 5.97
N PHE A 138 11.13 -10.79 5.02
CA PHE A 138 11.38 -10.46 3.63
C PHE A 138 10.64 -9.20 3.23
N ILE A 139 11.35 -8.31 2.55
CA ILE A 139 10.81 -7.14 1.87
C ILE A 139 10.95 -7.30 0.36
N PHE A 140 10.16 -6.55 -0.41
CA PHE A 140 10.16 -6.66 -1.86
C PHE A 140 10.75 -5.42 -2.50
N GLY A 141 11.75 -5.66 -3.34
CA GLY A 141 12.49 -4.62 -4.06
C GLY A 141 12.02 -4.46 -5.49
N ILE A 142 11.72 -3.23 -5.84
CA ILE A 142 11.43 -2.81 -7.22
C ILE A 142 12.62 -1.99 -7.72
N LYS A 143 13.03 -2.25 -8.97
CA LYS A 143 14.12 -1.48 -9.60
C LYS A 143 13.67 -0.03 -9.78
N PRO A 144 14.39 0.95 -9.22
CA PRO A 144 14.05 2.36 -9.36
C PRO A 144 14.13 2.82 -10.83
N THR A 145 13.13 3.57 -11.27
CA THR A 145 13.11 4.24 -12.58
C THR A 145 13.58 5.69 -12.51
N ASN A 146 13.51 6.29 -11.32
CA ASN A 146 13.91 7.67 -11.03
C ASN A 146 14.22 7.83 -9.54
N PRO A 147 14.99 8.83 -9.12
CA PRO A 147 15.14 9.16 -7.71
C PRO A 147 13.85 9.76 -7.15
N SER A 148 13.45 9.31 -5.96
CA SER A 148 12.25 9.78 -5.25
C SER A 148 12.53 9.85 -3.75
N SER A 149 12.03 10.88 -3.08
CA SER A 149 12.04 11.02 -1.62
C SER A 149 10.79 10.39 -0.96
N GLU A 150 9.86 9.86 -1.76
CA GLU A 150 8.61 9.29 -1.27
C GLU A 150 8.73 7.82 -0.86
N TYR A 151 9.79 7.13 -1.31
CA TYR A 151 9.98 5.69 -1.08
C TYR A 151 11.13 5.40 -0.14
N GLY A 152 11.03 4.28 0.57
CA GLY A 152 12.16 3.64 1.22
C GLY A 152 13.09 3.00 0.18
N TYR A 153 14.37 2.90 0.50
CA TYR A 153 15.39 2.27 -0.32
C TYR A 153 16.18 1.24 0.47
N PHE A 154 16.73 0.26 -0.23
CA PHE A 154 17.68 -0.65 0.38
C PHE A 154 18.76 -1.14 -0.58
N LEU A 155 19.89 -1.52 0.00
CA LEU A 155 20.99 -2.20 -0.66
C LEU A 155 21.01 -3.67 -0.24
N THR A 156 21.49 -4.54 -1.13
CA THR A 156 21.57 -5.97 -0.85
C THR A 156 22.94 -6.54 -1.19
N LYS A 157 23.33 -7.58 -0.43
CA LYS A 157 24.41 -8.50 -0.78
C LYS A 157 23.83 -9.90 -0.96
N LYS A 158 24.23 -10.61 -2.02
CA LYS A 158 23.81 -12.00 -2.23
C LYS A 158 24.65 -12.89 -1.29
N ILE A 159 23.97 -13.70 -0.49
CA ILE A 159 24.57 -14.70 0.39
C ILE A 159 23.87 -16.02 0.06
N LYS A 160 24.61 -16.98 -0.53
CA LYS A 160 24.02 -18.22 -1.08
C LYS A 160 22.89 -17.89 -2.04
N SER A 161 21.68 -18.39 -1.78
CA SER A 161 20.47 -18.16 -2.59
C SER A 161 19.65 -16.92 -2.16
N ILE A 162 20.01 -16.24 -1.07
CA ILE A 162 19.24 -15.18 -0.44
C ILE A 162 19.91 -13.82 -0.69
N ASN A 163 19.12 -12.79 -0.97
CA ASN A 163 19.60 -11.40 -0.98
C ASN A 163 19.40 -10.80 0.42
N LYS A 164 20.46 -10.70 1.20
CA LYS A 164 20.43 -10.05 2.50
C LYS A 164 20.45 -8.53 2.34
N VAL A 165 19.58 -7.83 3.06
CA VAL A 165 19.61 -6.35 3.10
C VAL A 165 20.78 -5.92 3.97
N THR A 166 21.64 -5.08 3.42
CA THR A 166 22.82 -4.52 4.10
C THR A 166 22.58 -3.12 4.61
N LYS A 167 21.66 -2.38 3.99
CA LYS A 167 21.28 -1.03 4.41
C LYS A 167 19.85 -0.77 4.00
N PHE A 168 19.05 -0.25 4.92
CA PHE A 168 17.69 0.23 4.71
C PHE A 168 17.60 1.72 5.04
N ILE A 169 16.94 2.51 4.24
CA ILE A 169 16.79 3.96 4.42
C ILE A 169 15.37 4.34 4.03
N GLU A 170 14.58 4.80 4.98
CA GLU A 170 13.21 5.26 4.72
C GLU A 170 13.24 6.71 4.25
N LYS A 171 12.61 6.99 3.11
CA LYS A 171 12.38 8.32 2.54
C LYS A 171 13.59 9.25 2.58
N PRO A 172 14.71 8.88 1.91
CA PRO A 172 15.94 9.68 1.91
C PRO A 172 15.72 11.01 1.15
N LYS A 173 16.57 12.00 1.42
CA LYS A 173 16.70 13.17 0.55
C LYS A 173 17.09 12.75 -0.87
N LEU A 174 16.71 13.54 -1.90
CA LEU A 174 16.94 13.19 -3.31
C LEU A 174 18.42 12.92 -3.64
N SER A 175 19.37 13.65 -3.04
CA SER A 175 20.79 13.40 -3.18
C SER A 175 21.18 11.98 -2.75
N LYS A 176 20.66 11.56 -1.60
CA LYS A 176 20.92 10.21 -1.07
C LYS A 176 20.21 9.13 -1.88
N ALA A 177 18.99 9.40 -2.37
CA ALA A 177 18.29 8.51 -3.29
C ALA A 177 19.10 8.24 -4.56
N LYS A 178 19.68 9.31 -5.18
CA LYS A 178 20.58 9.18 -6.35
C LYS A 178 21.80 8.32 -6.05
N GLU A 179 22.43 8.50 -4.88
CA GLU A 179 23.58 7.70 -4.44
C GLU A 179 23.22 6.21 -4.31
N VAL A 180 22.07 5.90 -3.69
CA VAL A 180 21.61 4.52 -3.50
C VAL A 180 21.30 3.85 -4.86
N ILE A 181 20.72 4.59 -5.81
CA ILE A 181 20.45 4.09 -7.17
C ILE A 181 21.77 3.78 -7.89
N LYS A 182 22.77 4.67 -7.82
CA LYS A 182 24.12 4.41 -8.37
C LYS A 182 24.74 3.12 -7.82
N LYS A 183 24.47 2.78 -6.56
CA LYS A 183 24.88 1.52 -5.90
C LYS A 183 23.95 0.34 -6.20
N LYS A 184 23.12 0.41 -7.25
CA LYS A 184 22.16 -0.63 -7.65
C LYS A 184 21.16 -0.97 -6.54
N GLY A 185 20.75 0.02 -5.73
CA GLY A 185 19.71 -0.13 -4.72
C GLY A 185 18.31 -0.28 -5.30
N TYR A 186 17.39 -0.71 -4.46
CA TYR A 186 15.99 -0.99 -4.80
C TYR A 186 15.05 -0.10 -4.00
N TRP A 187 13.88 0.24 -4.57
CA TRP A 187 12.77 0.78 -3.81
C TRP A 187 12.18 -0.30 -2.91
N ASN A 188 11.82 0.06 -1.69
CA ASN A 188 10.95 -0.76 -0.86
C ASN A 188 9.50 -0.59 -1.33
N SER A 189 8.90 -1.68 -1.78
CA SER A 189 7.53 -1.65 -2.30
C SER A 189 6.43 -1.56 -1.22
N GLY A 190 6.80 -1.61 0.07
CA GLY A 190 5.83 -1.66 1.16
C GLY A 190 5.10 -2.99 1.28
N MET A 191 5.57 -4.03 0.60
CA MET A 191 5.11 -5.41 0.78
C MET A 191 6.03 -6.14 1.75
N PHE A 192 5.46 -6.98 2.62
CA PHE A 192 6.22 -7.72 3.63
C PHE A 192 5.79 -9.18 3.65
N TYR A 193 6.75 -10.10 3.76
CA TYR A 193 6.50 -11.53 3.81
C TYR A 193 7.24 -12.14 5.00
N LEU A 194 6.49 -12.58 6.01
CA LEU A 194 7.00 -13.00 7.31
C LEU A 194 6.16 -14.13 7.88
N ARG A 195 6.75 -14.89 8.81
CA ARG A 195 5.97 -15.76 9.69
C ARG A 195 5.35 -14.93 10.83
N LYS A 196 4.21 -15.40 11.36
CA LYS A 196 3.55 -14.75 12.51
C LYS A 196 4.45 -14.63 13.72
N ASP A 197 5.20 -15.69 14.06
CA ASP A 197 6.13 -15.68 15.18
C ASP A 197 7.26 -14.67 14.99
N SER A 198 7.80 -14.53 13.76
CA SER A 198 8.79 -13.49 13.45
C SER A 198 8.25 -12.09 13.71
N ILE A 199 6.99 -11.81 13.35
CA ILE A 199 6.34 -10.53 13.65
C ILE A 199 6.30 -10.31 15.16
N ILE A 200 5.78 -11.27 15.91
CA ILE A 200 5.64 -11.19 17.37
C ILE A 200 7.00 -10.94 18.04
N ASN A 201 8.03 -11.69 17.65
CA ASN A 201 9.38 -11.58 18.20
C ASN A 201 10.00 -10.19 17.93
N ASN A 202 9.86 -9.69 16.71
CA ASN A 202 10.36 -8.35 16.37
C ASN A 202 9.63 -7.25 17.16
N PHE A 203 8.30 -7.34 17.31
CA PHE A 203 7.56 -6.35 18.09
C PHE A 203 7.87 -6.43 19.59
N LYS A 204 8.00 -7.62 20.16
CA LYS A 204 8.46 -7.79 21.56
C LYS A 204 9.81 -7.13 21.79
N LYS A 205 10.74 -7.32 20.84
CA LYS A 205 12.11 -6.80 20.96
C LYS A 205 12.18 -5.28 20.75
N TYR A 206 11.55 -4.74 19.71
CA TYR A 206 11.76 -3.36 19.27
C TYR A 206 10.61 -2.41 19.60
N GLN A 207 9.40 -2.93 19.85
CA GLN A 207 8.15 -2.17 20.01
C GLN A 207 7.26 -2.76 21.11
N ASN A 208 7.82 -3.08 22.27
CA ASN A 208 7.13 -3.81 23.34
C ASN A 208 5.84 -3.10 23.82
N LYS A 209 5.84 -1.75 23.89
CA LYS A 209 4.64 -0.98 24.24
C LYS A 209 3.51 -1.24 23.24
N THR A 210 3.81 -1.18 21.92
CA THR A 210 2.84 -1.47 20.85
C THR A 210 2.40 -2.93 20.90
N TYR A 211 3.32 -3.87 21.20
CA TYR A 211 2.99 -5.28 21.36
C TYR A 211 1.96 -5.50 22.48
N LYS A 212 2.23 -5.01 23.69
CA LYS A 212 1.32 -5.13 24.82
C LYS A 212 -0.05 -4.50 24.53
N SER A 213 -0.06 -3.31 23.92
CA SER A 213 -1.29 -2.60 23.57
C SER A 213 -2.14 -3.36 22.56
N CYS A 214 -1.54 -3.93 21.50
CA CYS A 214 -2.27 -4.71 20.49
C CYS A 214 -2.78 -6.05 21.08
N VAL A 215 -2.01 -6.73 21.91
CA VAL A 215 -2.45 -7.94 22.62
C VAL A 215 -3.67 -7.63 23.49
N GLU A 216 -3.62 -6.55 24.28
CA GLU A 216 -4.74 -6.12 25.10
C GLU A 216 -5.95 -5.72 24.26
N ALA A 217 -5.71 -5.02 23.13
CA ALA A 217 -6.78 -4.59 22.21
C ALA A 217 -7.54 -5.77 21.61
N ILE A 218 -6.84 -6.87 21.27
CA ILE A 218 -7.46 -8.12 20.79
C ILE A 218 -8.19 -8.82 21.93
N LYS A 219 -7.55 -8.98 23.12
CA LYS A 219 -8.12 -9.69 24.28
C LYS A 219 -9.41 -9.05 24.77
N LYS A 220 -9.45 -7.70 24.85
CA LYS A 220 -10.62 -6.91 25.28
C LYS A 220 -11.56 -6.53 24.11
N GLY A 221 -11.22 -6.91 22.90
CA GLY A 221 -12.04 -6.68 21.69
C GLY A 221 -13.20 -7.66 21.58
N LYS A 222 -14.01 -7.49 20.52
CA LYS A 222 -15.14 -8.36 20.20
C LYS A 222 -14.95 -8.98 18.81
N TYR A 223 -15.36 -10.23 18.64
CA TYR A 223 -15.41 -10.89 17.34
C TYR A 223 -16.86 -11.15 16.95
N LYS A 224 -17.30 -10.56 15.84
CA LYS A 224 -18.69 -10.74 15.31
C LYS A 224 -18.66 -10.63 13.77
N ASN A 225 -19.39 -11.51 13.10
CA ASN A 225 -19.55 -11.47 11.63
C ASN A 225 -18.21 -11.33 10.87
N ASN A 226 -17.28 -12.23 11.12
CA ASN A 226 -15.92 -12.25 10.55
C ASN A 226 -15.09 -10.98 10.83
N THR A 227 -15.47 -10.17 11.81
CA THR A 227 -14.80 -8.90 12.14
C THR A 227 -14.31 -8.89 13.58
N TYR A 228 -13.02 -8.64 13.76
CA TYR A 228 -12.39 -8.35 15.05
C TYR A 228 -12.50 -6.84 15.31
N TYR A 229 -13.32 -6.44 16.26
CA TYR A 229 -13.43 -5.08 16.75
C TYR A 229 -12.41 -4.89 17.86
N LEU A 230 -11.29 -4.22 17.57
CA LEU A 230 -10.26 -3.97 18.56
C LEU A 230 -10.76 -3.03 19.66
N ASN A 231 -10.37 -3.29 20.94
CA ASN A 231 -10.69 -2.38 22.02
C ASN A 231 -10.00 -1.03 21.82
N LYS A 232 -10.78 0.06 21.82
CA LYS A 232 -10.31 1.41 21.49
C LYS A 232 -9.25 1.88 22.48
N ARG A 233 -9.56 1.85 23.79
CA ARG A 233 -8.66 2.34 24.85
C ARG A 233 -7.29 1.63 24.82
N ALA A 234 -7.29 0.33 24.60
CA ALA A 234 -6.06 -0.44 24.53
C ALA A 234 -5.27 -0.14 23.23
N PHE A 235 -5.95 -0.09 22.06
CA PHE A 235 -5.30 0.15 20.78
C PHE A 235 -4.70 1.56 20.67
N GLU A 236 -5.36 2.58 21.24
CA GLU A 236 -4.87 3.96 21.27
C GLU A 236 -3.56 4.14 22.01
N LYS A 237 -3.23 3.25 22.96
CA LYS A 237 -1.93 3.23 23.68
C LYS A 237 -0.77 2.78 22.80
N SER A 238 -1.03 2.18 21.62
CA SER A 238 0.02 1.79 20.68
C SER A 238 0.69 3.02 20.07
N ILE A 239 1.99 2.89 19.77
CA ILE A 239 2.76 3.98 19.17
C ILE A 239 2.38 4.11 17.70
N GLU A 240 2.00 5.32 17.28
CA GLU A 240 1.74 5.63 15.86
C GLU A 240 3.06 5.64 15.08
N LYS A 241 3.33 4.57 14.33
CA LYS A 241 4.55 4.41 13.56
C LYS A 241 4.34 3.47 12.37
N SER A 242 5.04 3.72 11.24
CA SER A 242 5.07 2.75 10.16
C SER A 242 5.92 1.54 10.55
N PHE A 243 5.67 0.40 9.90
CA PHE A 243 6.44 -0.82 10.10
C PHE A 243 7.91 -0.63 9.72
N ASP A 244 8.16 0.20 8.70
CA ASP A 244 9.49 0.55 8.24
C ASP A 244 10.32 1.20 9.35
N TYR A 245 9.81 2.25 9.98
CA TYR A 245 10.48 2.92 11.11
C TYR A 245 10.44 2.13 12.42
N ALA A 246 9.40 1.32 12.61
CA ALA A 246 9.23 0.57 13.86
C ALA A 246 10.14 -0.65 13.93
N ILE A 247 10.33 -1.34 12.81
CA ILE A 247 10.99 -2.64 12.75
C ILE A 247 12.15 -2.65 11.73
N LEU A 248 11.91 -2.24 10.44
CA LEU A 248 12.92 -2.43 9.39
C LEU A 248 14.22 -1.64 9.66
N GLU A 249 14.12 -0.43 10.20
CA GLU A 249 15.31 0.35 10.58
C GLU A 249 16.02 -0.17 11.84
N LYS A 250 15.38 -1.07 12.60
CA LYS A 250 15.90 -1.57 13.88
C LYS A 250 16.54 -2.96 13.79
N THR A 251 16.16 -3.73 12.78
CA THR A 251 16.63 -5.12 12.63
C THR A 251 17.63 -5.27 11.49
N ASN A 252 18.63 -6.12 11.68
CA ASN A 252 19.55 -6.55 10.63
C ASN A 252 19.16 -7.91 9.99
N LYS A 253 17.99 -8.45 10.37
CA LYS A 253 17.50 -9.75 9.90
C LYS A 253 16.51 -9.60 8.75
N ILE A 254 16.86 -8.77 7.76
CA ILE A 254 16.05 -8.48 6.59
C ILE A 254 16.63 -9.17 5.37
N ASN A 255 15.81 -9.91 4.68
CA ASN A 255 16.08 -10.47 3.36
C ASN A 255 15.24 -9.75 2.30
N ALA A 256 15.67 -9.75 1.05
CA ALA A 256 14.98 -9.08 -0.03
C ALA A 256 14.58 -10.05 -1.14
N ILE A 257 13.38 -9.89 -1.65
CA ILE A 257 12.89 -10.51 -2.90
C ILE A 257 12.88 -9.39 -3.95
N LYS A 258 13.76 -9.51 -4.94
CA LYS A 258 13.81 -8.58 -6.07
C LYS A 258 12.74 -8.97 -7.08
N LEU A 259 11.87 -8.03 -7.43
CA LEU A 259 10.78 -8.26 -8.37
C LEU A 259 11.00 -7.38 -9.62
N ASP A 260 10.93 -8.03 -10.77
CA ASP A 260 10.86 -7.35 -12.07
C ASP A 260 9.41 -7.36 -12.56
N ILE A 261 8.61 -6.51 -11.93
CA ILE A 261 7.19 -6.35 -12.22
C ILE A 261 6.82 -4.88 -12.26
N PRO A 262 5.84 -4.48 -13.07
CA PRO A 262 5.25 -3.15 -12.97
C PRO A 262 4.59 -2.99 -11.59
N TRP A 263 5.05 -1.96 -10.87
CA TRP A 263 4.55 -1.57 -9.56
C TRP A 263 4.43 -0.06 -9.49
N SER A 264 3.37 0.42 -8.86
CA SER A 264 3.21 1.84 -8.50
C SER A 264 2.37 1.95 -7.24
N ASP A 265 2.75 2.86 -6.35
CA ASP A 265 1.92 3.27 -5.21
C ASP A 265 0.83 4.27 -5.62
N LEU A 266 0.78 4.68 -6.91
CA LEU A 266 -0.17 5.66 -7.44
C LEU A 266 -0.27 6.93 -6.58
N GLY A 267 0.88 7.46 -6.20
CA GLY A 267 1.00 8.61 -5.31
C GLY A 267 0.55 9.94 -5.93
N SER A 268 0.42 10.01 -7.25
CA SER A 268 0.03 11.20 -8.01
C SER A 268 -1.02 10.91 -9.07
N TRP A 269 -1.81 11.92 -9.45
CA TRP A 269 -2.74 11.82 -10.57
C TRP A 269 -2.04 11.49 -11.90
N LYS A 270 -0.81 11.96 -12.09
CA LYS A 270 0.00 11.63 -13.28
C LYS A 270 0.24 10.12 -13.41
N GLU A 271 0.48 9.42 -12.32
CA GLU A 271 0.63 7.97 -12.32
C GLU A 271 -0.70 7.25 -12.56
N ILE A 272 -1.77 7.74 -11.96
CA ILE A 272 -3.13 7.22 -12.16
C ILE A 272 -3.52 7.34 -13.64
N LEU A 273 -3.29 8.49 -14.26
CA LEU A 273 -3.61 8.75 -15.66
C LEU A 273 -2.84 7.85 -16.62
N LYS A 274 -1.56 7.55 -16.34
CA LYS A 274 -0.78 6.59 -17.16
C LYS A 274 -1.44 5.21 -17.25
N ILE A 275 -2.12 4.78 -16.18
CA ILE A 275 -2.81 3.48 -16.14
C ILE A 275 -4.13 3.56 -16.87
N TYR A 276 -4.85 4.65 -16.65
CA TYR A 276 -6.12 4.92 -17.32
C TYR A 276 -5.95 4.97 -18.85
N ASP A 277 -4.92 5.67 -19.34
CA ASP A 277 -4.55 5.77 -20.74
C ASP A 277 -4.23 4.42 -21.40
N LYS A 278 -3.51 3.53 -20.71
CA LYS A 278 -3.21 2.19 -21.24
C LYS A 278 -4.47 1.37 -21.52
N ASN A 279 -5.51 1.53 -20.69
CA ASN A 279 -6.74 0.75 -20.81
C ASN A 279 -7.79 1.37 -21.72
N LYS A 280 -7.74 2.67 -22.00
CA LYS A 280 -8.78 3.40 -22.74
C LYS A 280 -8.30 4.20 -23.94
N ARG A 281 -7.01 4.25 -24.29
CA ARG A 281 -6.54 4.96 -25.51
C ARG A 281 -7.25 4.54 -26.80
N LYS A 282 -7.83 3.35 -26.86
CA LYS A 282 -8.65 2.90 -28.00
C LYS A 282 -10.01 3.62 -28.11
N HIS A 283 -10.57 4.16 -27.03
CA HIS A 283 -11.91 4.77 -27.00
C HIS A 283 -11.93 6.31 -27.00
N PHE A 284 -10.82 6.99 -26.59
CA PHE A 284 -10.79 8.44 -26.40
C PHE A 284 -10.26 9.26 -27.58
N LYS A 285 -9.87 8.64 -28.69
CA LYS A 285 -9.10 9.29 -29.77
C LYS A 285 -9.78 10.43 -30.54
N LYS A 286 -11.05 10.78 -30.34
CA LYS A 286 -11.64 11.91 -31.12
C LYS A 286 -12.78 12.73 -30.49
N LYS A 287 -13.37 12.36 -29.37
CA LYS A 287 -14.66 12.97 -28.95
C LYS A 287 -14.64 14.01 -27.80
N ASN A 288 -13.54 14.21 -27.08
CA ASN A 288 -13.57 15.00 -25.83
C ASN A 288 -12.49 16.10 -25.73
N ILE A 289 -11.94 16.59 -26.83
CA ILE A 289 -11.06 17.77 -26.83
C ILE A 289 -11.92 19.01 -27.04
N PHE A 290 -11.90 19.90 -26.08
CA PHE A 290 -12.61 21.18 -26.13
C PHE A 290 -11.60 22.30 -26.40
N TYR A 291 -11.74 22.99 -27.53
CA TYR A 291 -10.90 24.11 -27.89
C TYR A 291 -11.38 25.41 -27.26
N ARG A 292 -10.47 26.23 -26.80
CA ARG A 292 -10.71 27.54 -26.19
C ARG A 292 -9.70 28.56 -26.73
N PRO A 293 -9.95 29.86 -26.64
CA PRO A 293 -9.01 30.90 -27.11
C PRO A 293 -7.61 30.74 -26.51
N TRP A 294 -7.51 30.33 -25.25
CA TRP A 294 -6.26 30.11 -24.52
C TRP A 294 -5.57 28.76 -24.80
N GLY A 295 -6.23 27.83 -25.47
CA GLY A 295 -5.68 26.50 -25.71
C GLY A 295 -6.76 25.43 -25.91
N SER A 296 -6.59 24.28 -25.28
CA SER A 296 -7.58 23.20 -25.31
C SER A 296 -7.59 22.45 -23.96
N TYR A 297 -8.67 21.75 -23.69
CA TYR A 297 -8.71 20.80 -22.60
C TYR A 297 -9.35 19.47 -23.00
N LEU A 298 -8.92 18.42 -22.35
CA LEU A 298 -9.45 17.08 -22.49
C LEU A 298 -9.96 16.60 -21.13
N ASN A 299 -11.21 16.16 -21.08
CA ASN A 299 -11.73 15.49 -19.87
C ASN A 299 -11.14 14.08 -19.80
N LEU A 300 -10.25 13.84 -18.83
CA LEU A 300 -9.57 12.57 -18.66
C LEU A 300 -10.37 11.58 -17.85
N PHE A 301 -11.07 12.08 -16.81
CA PHE A 301 -11.85 11.25 -15.91
C PHE A 301 -12.94 12.06 -15.23
N GLU A 302 -14.14 11.49 -15.16
CA GLU A 302 -15.29 12.05 -14.47
C GLU A 302 -15.76 11.05 -13.41
N GLY A 303 -15.70 11.43 -12.16
CA GLY A 303 -16.27 10.71 -11.01
C GLY A 303 -17.57 11.37 -10.57
N LYS A 304 -18.27 10.78 -9.61
CA LYS A 304 -19.54 11.33 -9.10
C LYS A 304 -19.41 12.75 -8.53
N GLU A 305 -18.24 13.12 -7.99
CA GLU A 305 -17.99 14.39 -7.28
C GLU A 305 -16.74 15.11 -7.76
N PHE A 306 -16.09 14.64 -8.84
CA PHE A 306 -14.87 15.26 -9.36
C PHE A 306 -14.67 15.00 -10.84
N LEU A 307 -13.95 15.94 -11.51
CA LEU A 307 -13.59 15.88 -12.92
C LEU A 307 -12.10 16.19 -13.07
N ILE A 308 -11.37 15.33 -13.80
CA ILE A 308 -9.96 15.54 -14.10
C ILE A 308 -9.85 15.96 -15.56
N LYS A 309 -9.18 17.09 -15.80
CA LYS A 309 -8.90 17.63 -17.11
C LYS A 309 -7.41 17.74 -17.35
N GLU A 310 -6.99 17.43 -18.57
CA GLU A 310 -5.69 17.84 -19.08
C GLU A 310 -5.85 19.17 -19.80
N LEU A 311 -5.06 20.17 -19.41
CA LEU A 311 -5.10 21.51 -20.01
C LEU A 311 -3.83 21.68 -20.88
N SER A 312 -4.02 22.06 -22.12
CA SER A 312 -2.96 22.48 -23.03
C SER A 312 -3.09 23.98 -23.28
N VAL A 313 -2.25 24.79 -22.61
CA VAL A 313 -2.31 26.26 -22.70
C VAL A 313 -1.30 26.75 -23.75
N LYS A 314 -1.74 27.62 -24.67
CA LYS A 314 -0.86 28.26 -25.65
C LYS A 314 0.14 29.20 -24.95
N PRO A 315 1.34 29.40 -25.48
CA PRO A 315 2.23 30.46 -24.97
C PRO A 315 1.49 31.78 -24.83
N LYS A 316 1.61 32.45 -23.68
CA LYS A 316 0.88 33.68 -23.31
C LYS A 316 -0.65 33.52 -23.21
N GLY A 317 -1.21 32.30 -23.27
CA GLY A 317 -2.64 32.08 -23.06
C GLY A 317 -2.99 32.15 -21.57
N LEU A 318 -4.07 32.87 -21.24
CA LEU A 318 -4.63 32.94 -19.88
C LEU A 318 -5.86 32.03 -19.81
N SER A 319 -5.88 31.07 -18.87
CA SER A 319 -7.07 30.29 -18.56
C SER A 319 -7.77 30.87 -17.33
N LEU A 320 -9.06 30.55 -17.13
CA LEU A 320 -9.81 30.97 -15.93
C LEU A 320 -9.15 30.49 -14.62
N ILE A 321 -8.36 29.43 -14.64
CA ILE A 321 -7.62 28.94 -13.49
C ILE A 321 -6.54 29.96 -13.06
N HIS A 322 -5.94 30.68 -14.01
CA HIS A 322 -4.96 31.74 -13.72
C HIS A 322 -5.61 33.02 -13.19
N ILE A 323 -6.92 33.21 -13.41
CA ILE A 323 -7.65 34.40 -13.01
C ILE A 323 -8.29 34.21 -11.61
N SER A 324 -8.64 32.98 -11.24
CA SER A 324 -9.38 32.66 -10.00
C SER A 324 -8.52 32.33 -8.78
N GLU A 325 -7.21 32.09 -8.95
CA GLU A 325 -6.31 31.90 -7.81
C GLU A 325 -5.56 33.22 -7.51
N PRO A 326 -5.75 33.79 -6.31
CA PRO A 326 -4.86 34.85 -5.86
C PRO A 326 -3.45 34.29 -5.78
N THR A 327 -2.50 34.94 -6.44
CA THR A 327 -1.08 34.62 -6.45
C THR A 327 -0.60 34.42 -5.02
N ARG A 328 -0.53 33.20 -4.52
CA ARG A 328 0.27 32.89 -3.34
C ARG A 328 1.72 32.92 -3.77
N GLN A 329 2.34 34.10 -3.58
CA GLN A 329 3.80 34.17 -3.58
C GLN A 329 4.32 33.17 -2.54
N ILE A 330 5.01 32.15 -3.02
CA ILE A 330 5.82 31.28 -2.20
C ILE A 330 7.05 32.10 -1.84
N ARG A 331 7.11 32.55 -0.59
CA ARG A 331 8.35 33.01 0.04
C ARG A 331 9.13 31.81 0.56
#